data_bb9201697dfd12e36d92fc3ab7543f9e
#
_entry.id   bb9201697dfd12e36d92fc3ab7543f9e
#
_cell.length_a   1.000
_cell.length_b   1.000
_cell.length_c   1.000
_cell.angle_alpha   90.00
_cell.angle_beta   90.00
_cell.angle_gamma   90.00
#
_symmetry.space_group_name_H-M   'P 1'
#
loop_
_entity.id
_entity.type
_entity.pdbx_description
1 polymer ?
#
loop_
_entity_poly.entity_id
_entity_poly.type
_entity_poly.pdbx_seq_one_letter_code
_entity_poly.pdbx_strand_id
1 'polypeptide(L)'
;MSHLADALRAATTAVLMGSFACLASTTAAADPNTGNSSDVNTLAGNLSKGYGLNNCTAQPITGSQLAALTCGQSPDPNGPVQAKYFLFSSGDDLANWFKTSIKDDVLTTCGDSSTKGPAPWHQGNATTNAGQVACGTYQDGAEIIWTTDAKNVLSYIRASTTDVPALYQWWRTNG
;
A
#
# COMPACT_ATOMS: atom_id res chain seq x y z
N MET A 1 -23.48 52.79 -42.25
CA MET A 1 -24.20 53.66 -41.27
C MET A 1 -23.48 53.35 -39.94
N SER A 2 -22.51 54.19 -39.63
CA SER A 2 -22.62 55.30 -38.65
C SER A 2 -22.83 54.80 -37.25
N HIS A 3 -22.10 55.12 -36.19
CA HIS A 3 -21.14 56.17 -35.83
C HIS A 3 -20.47 55.75 -34.54
N LEU A 4 -19.17 56.06 -34.38
CA LEU A 4 -18.55 57.03 -33.48
C LEU A 4 -18.56 56.62 -32.01
N ALA A 5 -17.39 56.33 -31.50
CA ALA A 5 -16.42 57.23 -30.81
C ALA A 5 -16.97 57.77 -29.51
N ASP A 6 -16.27 57.53 -28.40
CA ASP A 6 -15.47 58.56 -27.77
C ASP A 6 -14.60 58.00 -26.62
N ALA A 7 -13.46 58.56 -26.58
CA ALA A 7 -12.41 58.41 -25.62
C ALA A 7 -12.72 59.13 -24.29
N LEU A 8 -12.04 58.74 -23.19
CA LEU A 8 -11.42 59.64 -22.21
C LEU A 8 -10.63 58.80 -21.17
N ARG A 9 -9.34 58.84 -21.26
CA ARG A 9 -8.32 59.50 -20.40
C ARG A 9 -8.42 59.24 -18.89
N ALA A 10 -7.33 58.64 -18.43
CA ALA A 10 -6.44 59.07 -17.40
C ALA A 10 -6.67 58.51 -15.99
N ALA A 11 -5.72 57.80 -15.44
CA ALA A 11 -4.71 58.34 -14.53
C ALA A 11 -3.88 57.22 -13.95
N THR A 12 -2.60 57.32 -14.15
CA THR A 12 -1.54 56.55 -13.48
C THR A 12 -1.52 56.80 -11.97
N THR A 13 -1.59 55.72 -11.21
CA THR A 13 -0.99 55.69 -9.87
C THR A 13 -0.30 54.36 -9.66
N ALA A 14 1.02 54.36 -9.78
CA ALA A 14 1.87 53.26 -9.39
C ALA A 14 1.86 53.16 -7.88
N VAL A 15 1.28 52.06 -7.36
CA VAL A 15 1.48 51.63 -5.98
C VAL A 15 2.37 50.39 -6.02
N LEU A 16 3.62 50.60 -5.67
CA LEU A 16 4.56 49.53 -5.34
C LEU A 16 4.11 48.94 -4.01
N MET A 17 3.35 47.85 -4.10
CA MET A 17 3.14 46.96 -2.95
C MET A 17 4.06 45.77 -3.11
N GLY A 18 5.08 45.74 -2.23
CA GLY A 18 5.99 44.61 -2.08
C GLY A 18 5.23 43.35 -1.75
N SER A 19 5.29 42.39 -2.66
CA SER A 19 4.78 41.06 -2.43
C SER A 19 5.75 40.34 -1.48
N PHE A 20 5.44 40.29 -0.20
CA PHE A 20 5.98 39.28 0.71
C PHE A 20 5.40 37.96 0.25
N ALA A 21 6.17 37.19 -0.53
CA ALA A 21 5.91 35.77 -0.77
C ALA A 21 6.17 35.03 0.55
N CYS A 22 5.14 34.93 1.39
CA CYS A 22 5.12 33.92 2.45
C CYS A 22 5.17 32.56 1.74
N LEU A 23 6.35 31.93 1.73
CA LEU A 23 6.49 30.51 1.52
C LEU A 23 5.77 29.80 2.68
N ALA A 24 4.46 29.67 2.56
CA ALA A 24 3.71 28.75 3.38
C ALA A 24 4.21 27.36 2.98
N SER A 25 5.13 26.82 3.77
CA SER A 25 5.40 25.38 3.77
C SER A 25 4.09 24.73 4.16
N THR A 26 3.32 24.29 3.17
CA THR A 26 2.20 23.38 3.40
C THR A 26 2.83 22.07 3.86
N THR A 27 3.01 21.91 5.18
CA THR A 27 3.07 20.58 5.76
C THR A 27 1.75 19.95 5.37
N ALA A 28 1.80 19.00 4.44
CA ALA A 28 0.65 18.13 4.17
C ALA A 28 0.32 17.50 5.53
N ALA A 29 -0.71 18.01 6.19
CA ALA A 29 -1.27 17.35 7.34
C ALA A 29 -1.75 15.99 6.81
N ALA A 30 -1.18 14.89 7.32
CA ALA A 30 -1.70 13.56 7.04
C ALA A 30 -3.19 13.60 7.39
N ASP A 31 -4.02 13.10 6.49
CA ASP A 31 -5.44 12.93 6.76
C ASP A 31 -5.55 12.18 8.10
N PRO A 32 -6.21 12.73 9.13
CA PRO A 32 -6.29 12.09 10.44
C PRO A 32 -6.85 10.66 10.41
N ASN A 33 -7.44 10.27 9.28
CA ASN A 33 -7.99 8.94 9.07
C ASN A 33 -6.98 7.93 8.49
N THR A 34 -5.77 8.32 8.12
CA THR A 34 -4.76 7.44 7.51
C THR A 34 -3.71 6.89 8.50
N GLY A 35 -3.92 7.10 9.80
CA GLY A 35 -2.96 6.77 10.84
C GLY A 35 -1.92 7.89 11.07
N ASN A 36 -1.10 7.73 12.11
CA ASN A 36 -0.04 8.69 12.37
C ASN A 36 1.20 8.40 11.49
N SER A 37 2.02 9.41 11.26
CA SER A 37 3.20 9.32 10.40
C SER A 37 4.25 8.30 10.90
N SER A 38 4.33 8.07 12.21
CA SER A 38 5.24 7.08 12.80
C SER A 38 4.85 5.66 12.40
N ASP A 39 3.55 5.35 12.47
CA ASP A 39 3.03 4.02 12.11
C ASP A 39 3.10 3.78 10.59
N VAL A 40 2.82 4.81 9.78
CA VAL A 40 3.02 4.76 8.33
C VAL A 40 4.49 4.48 7.98
N ASN A 41 5.45 5.15 8.64
CA ASN A 41 6.87 4.91 8.43
C ASN A 41 7.30 3.51 8.92
N THR A 42 6.76 3.05 10.04
CA THR A 42 6.98 1.69 10.55
C THR A 42 6.49 0.66 9.53
N LEU A 43 5.30 0.83 8.99
CA LEU A 43 4.76 -0.04 7.96
C LEU A 43 5.61 0.02 6.68
N ALA A 44 6.03 1.21 6.25
CA ALA A 44 6.87 1.40 5.07
C ALA A 44 8.23 0.67 5.15
N GLY A 45 8.76 0.48 6.36
CA GLY A 45 9.96 -0.33 6.59
C GLY A 45 9.76 -1.86 6.48
N ASN A 46 8.53 -2.32 6.23
CA ASN A 46 8.15 -3.74 6.15
C ASN A 46 7.50 -4.12 4.81
N LEU A 47 7.66 -3.29 3.79
CA LEU A 47 7.14 -3.57 2.45
C LEU A 47 8.03 -4.56 1.70
N SER A 48 7.45 -5.28 0.76
CA SER A 48 8.21 -6.12 -0.17
C SER A 48 9.20 -5.28 -0.97
N LYS A 49 10.27 -5.91 -1.41
CA LYS A 49 11.33 -5.24 -2.18
C LYS A 49 10.77 -4.53 -3.42
N GLY A 50 11.19 -3.29 -3.62
CA GLY A 50 10.75 -2.43 -4.72
C GLY A 50 9.56 -1.54 -4.37
N TYR A 51 8.91 -1.73 -3.21
CA TYR A 51 7.88 -0.86 -2.71
C TYR A 51 8.41 0.11 -1.65
N GLY A 52 7.82 1.29 -1.60
CA GLY A 52 8.15 2.36 -0.66
C GLY A 52 7.13 3.48 -0.73
N LEU A 53 7.29 4.52 0.09
CA LEU A 53 6.37 5.67 0.10
C LEU A 53 6.37 6.48 -1.20
N ASN A 54 7.31 6.22 -2.11
CA ASN A 54 7.38 6.83 -3.44
C ASN A 54 6.41 6.20 -4.44
N ASN A 55 5.97 4.95 -4.21
CA ASN A 55 5.05 4.21 -5.09
C ASN A 55 3.88 3.55 -4.33
N CYS A 56 3.73 3.87 -3.04
CA CYS A 56 2.61 3.45 -2.20
C CYS A 56 1.90 4.68 -1.62
N THR A 57 0.59 4.59 -1.45
CA THR A 57 -0.25 5.65 -0.91
C THR A 57 -0.90 5.18 0.38
N ALA A 58 -0.85 6.03 1.42
CA ALA A 58 -1.55 5.79 2.67
C ALA A 58 -3.06 5.74 2.44
N GLN A 59 -3.71 4.81 3.10
CA GLN A 59 -5.15 4.57 3.00
C GLN A 59 -5.84 4.85 4.33
N PRO A 60 -7.13 5.18 4.32
CA PRO A 60 -7.92 5.26 5.54
C PRO A 60 -7.84 3.96 6.35
N ILE A 61 -7.60 4.09 7.64
CA ILE A 61 -7.54 2.97 8.58
C ILE A 61 -8.92 2.68 9.18
N THR A 62 -9.16 1.42 9.52
CA THR A 62 -10.40 0.97 10.17
C THR A 62 -10.11 0.00 11.29
N GLY A 63 -10.95 0.01 12.32
CA GLY A 63 -10.84 -0.91 13.44
C GLY A 63 -9.50 -0.79 14.17
N SER A 64 -8.79 -1.89 14.31
CA SER A 64 -7.50 -2.02 14.99
C SER A 64 -6.27 -1.73 14.11
N GLN A 65 -6.47 -1.22 12.90
CA GLN A 65 -5.36 -0.81 12.02
C GLN A 65 -4.69 0.47 12.55
N LEU A 66 -3.37 0.47 12.57
CA LEU A 66 -2.54 1.64 12.90
C LEU A 66 -2.06 2.38 11.65
N ALA A 67 -1.84 1.64 10.56
CA ALA A 67 -1.50 2.18 9.24
C ALA A 67 -1.95 1.22 8.13
N ALA A 68 -2.24 1.77 6.95
CA ALA A 68 -2.55 1.02 5.74
C ALA A 68 -1.89 1.68 4.54
N LEU A 69 -1.27 0.88 3.67
CA LEU A 69 -0.64 1.32 2.42
C LEU A 69 -1.18 0.50 1.25
N THR A 70 -1.48 1.17 0.15
CA THR A 70 -1.78 0.53 -1.14
C THR A 70 -0.75 0.96 -2.16
N CYS A 71 -0.18 -0.01 -2.85
CA CYS A 71 0.84 0.17 -3.87
C CYS A 71 0.30 -0.33 -5.21
N GLY A 72 0.69 0.32 -6.31
CA GLY A 72 0.34 -0.11 -7.66
C GLY A 72 1.24 -1.22 -8.18
N GLN A 73 1.44 -1.20 -9.51
CA GLN A 73 2.34 -2.12 -10.20
C GLN A 73 3.74 -2.14 -9.58
N SER A 74 4.27 -3.33 -9.36
CA SER A 74 5.68 -3.51 -8.98
C SER A 74 6.61 -2.91 -10.03
N PRO A 75 7.75 -2.32 -9.62
CA PRO A 75 8.81 -1.96 -10.58
C PRO A 75 9.40 -3.16 -11.34
N ASP A 76 9.30 -4.36 -10.78
CA ASP A 76 9.62 -5.62 -11.46
C ASP A 76 8.48 -5.97 -12.42
N PRO A 77 8.74 -6.09 -13.75
CA PRO A 77 7.69 -6.42 -14.73
C PRO A 77 7.02 -7.79 -14.50
N ASN A 78 7.68 -8.70 -13.78
CA ASN A 78 7.13 -10.00 -13.38
C ASN A 78 6.45 -9.95 -12.00
N GLY A 79 6.43 -8.78 -11.38
CA GLY A 79 5.86 -8.58 -10.04
C GLY A 79 4.36 -8.36 -10.06
N PRO A 80 3.77 -8.22 -8.86
CA PRO A 80 2.35 -8.01 -8.71
C PRO A 80 1.90 -6.67 -9.30
N VAL A 81 0.65 -6.62 -9.75
CA VAL A 81 0.01 -5.40 -10.26
C VAL A 81 -0.54 -4.52 -9.13
N GLN A 82 -0.68 -5.11 -7.94
CA GLN A 82 -1.14 -4.41 -6.74
C GLN A 82 -0.54 -5.07 -5.50
N ALA A 83 -0.23 -4.23 -4.49
CA ALA A 83 0.07 -4.70 -3.16
C ALA A 83 -0.67 -3.86 -2.10
N LYS A 84 -0.98 -4.48 -0.96
CA LYS A 84 -1.56 -3.81 0.20
C LYS A 84 -0.85 -4.27 1.46
N TYR A 85 -0.66 -3.36 2.39
CA TYR A 85 0.02 -3.62 3.65
C TYR A 85 -0.74 -2.94 4.78
N PHE A 86 -0.86 -3.64 5.92
CA PHE A 86 -1.59 -3.15 7.08
C PHE A 86 -0.79 -3.42 8.34
N LEU A 87 -0.66 -2.41 9.18
CA LEU A 87 -0.08 -2.52 10.51
C LEU A 87 -1.20 -2.60 11.53
N PHE A 88 -1.13 -3.56 12.44
CA PHE A 88 -2.13 -3.75 13.50
C PHE A 88 -1.57 -3.45 14.87
N SER A 89 -2.48 -3.13 15.81
CA SER A 89 -2.14 -2.86 17.20
C SER A 89 -1.75 -4.12 17.98
N SER A 90 -2.21 -5.30 17.53
CA SER A 90 -1.97 -6.58 18.22
C SER A 90 -1.88 -7.77 17.26
N GLY A 91 -1.25 -8.87 17.73
CA GLY A 91 -1.21 -10.13 17.00
C GLY A 91 -2.57 -10.81 16.86
N ASP A 92 -3.47 -10.62 17.83
CA ASP A 92 -4.83 -11.17 17.76
C ASP A 92 -5.64 -10.50 16.64
N ASP A 93 -5.53 -9.19 16.52
CA ASP A 93 -6.15 -8.44 15.43
C ASP A 93 -5.58 -8.87 14.08
N LEU A 94 -4.25 -8.97 13.97
CA LEU A 94 -3.57 -9.48 12.78
C LEU A 94 -4.12 -10.84 12.37
N ALA A 95 -4.20 -11.80 13.30
CA ALA A 95 -4.69 -13.14 13.03
C ALA A 95 -6.15 -13.17 12.58
N ASN A 96 -7.00 -12.33 13.17
CA ASN A 96 -8.40 -12.19 12.79
C ASN A 96 -8.57 -11.59 11.39
N TRP A 97 -7.78 -10.54 11.10
CA TRP A 97 -7.78 -9.92 9.77
C TRP A 97 -7.25 -10.86 8.70
N PHE A 98 -6.17 -11.62 8.97
CA PHE A 98 -5.66 -12.62 8.05
C PHE A 98 -6.72 -13.66 7.68
N LYS A 99 -7.42 -14.25 8.68
CA LYS A 99 -8.50 -15.22 8.44
C LYS A 99 -9.64 -14.63 7.59
N THR A 100 -9.98 -13.37 7.83
CA THR A 100 -11.01 -12.68 7.07
C THR A 100 -10.57 -12.40 5.64
N SER A 101 -9.31 -12.02 5.43
CA SER A 101 -8.76 -11.66 4.12
C SER A 101 -8.72 -12.83 3.15
N ILE A 102 -8.53 -14.05 3.64
CA ILE A 102 -8.44 -15.27 2.80
C ILE A 102 -9.78 -15.98 2.60
N LYS A 103 -10.86 -15.46 3.19
CA LYS A 103 -12.15 -16.17 3.28
C LYS A 103 -12.79 -16.42 1.91
N ASP A 104 -12.66 -15.45 1.02
CA ASP A 104 -13.31 -15.47 -0.29
C ASP A 104 -12.37 -15.98 -1.41
N ASP A 105 -11.14 -16.37 -1.04
CA ASP A 105 -10.16 -16.90 -1.98
C ASP A 105 -10.40 -18.38 -2.27
N VAL A 106 -10.14 -18.78 -3.50
CA VAL A 106 -9.97 -20.19 -3.87
C VAL A 106 -8.55 -20.61 -3.52
N LEU A 107 -8.37 -21.12 -2.29
CA LEU A 107 -7.05 -21.46 -1.78
C LEU A 107 -6.41 -22.64 -2.50
N THR A 108 -5.11 -22.52 -2.76
CA THR A 108 -4.27 -23.56 -3.35
C THR A 108 -3.07 -23.85 -2.43
N THR A 109 -2.14 -24.68 -2.89
CA THR A 109 -0.86 -24.90 -2.20
C THR A 109 0.08 -23.71 -2.45
N CYS A 110 0.86 -23.31 -1.43
CA CYS A 110 1.95 -22.37 -1.57
C CYS A 110 3.24 -23.13 -1.94
N GLY A 111 3.71 -22.98 -3.18
CA GLY A 111 4.90 -23.66 -3.67
C GLY A 111 4.79 -25.19 -3.56
N ASP A 112 5.80 -25.81 -2.94
CA ASP A 112 5.89 -27.27 -2.78
C ASP A 112 5.11 -27.81 -1.56
N SER A 113 4.30 -26.98 -0.89
CA SER A 113 3.45 -27.44 0.20
C SER A 113 2.46 -28.52 -0.30
N SER A 114 2.28 -29.58 0.49
CA SER A 114 1.29 -30.63 0.19
C SER A 114 -0.13 -30.24 0.62
N THR A 115 -0.29 -29.15 1.38
CA THR A 115 -1.59 -28.74 1.91
C THR A 115 -2.09 -27.47 1.25
N LYS A 116 -3.39 -27.45 0.93
CA LYS A 116 -4.08 -26.23 0.50
C LYS A 116 -4.41 -25.38 1.72
N GLY A 117 -4.27 -24.08 1.56
CA GLY A 117 -4.63 -23.12 2.60
C GLY A 117 -3.44 -22.55 3.34
N PRO A 118 -3.69 -21.87 4.46
CA PRO A 118 -2.62 -21.23 5.21
C PRO A 118 -1.58 -22.22 5.71
N ALA A 119 -0.32 -21.83 5.57
CA ALA A 119 0.83 -22.59 6.06
C ALA A 119 1.82 -21.65 6.75
N PRO A 120 2.61 -22.13 7.72
CA PRO A 120 3.68 -21.34 8.28
C PRO A 120 4.74 -21.02 7.22
N TRP A 121 5.32 -19.82 7.30
CA TRP A 121 6.44 -19.45 6.44
C TRP A 121 7.65 -19.02 7.27
N HIS A 122 8.83 -19.11 6.68
CA HIS A 122 10.09 -18.78 7.33
C HIS A 122 10.86 -17.77 6.48
N GLN A 123 11.48 -16.79 7.13
CA GLN A 123 12.27 -15.79 6.43
C GLN A 123 13.66 -16.34 6.08
N GLY A 124 13.99 -16.41 4.80
CA GLY A 124 15.27 -16.95 4.34
C GLY A 124 15.47 -18.41 4.80
N ASN A 125 16.59 -18.67 5.47
CA ASN A 125 16.95 -19.99 6.00
C ASN A 125 16.63 -20.16 7.50
N ALA A 126 15.83 -19.24 8.08
CA ALA A 126 15.46 -19.34 9.49
C ALA A 126 14.55 -20.57 9.73
N THR A 127 14.72 -21.20 10.88
CA THR A 127 13.85 -22.30 11.33
C THR A 127 12.65 -21.79 12.14
N THR A 128 12.71 -20.52 12.56
CA THR A 128 11.65 -19.88 13.33
C THR A 128 10.53 -19.44 12.38
N ASN A 129 9.31 -19.75 12.75
CA ASN A 129 8.12 -19.30 12.03
C ASN A 129 8.05 -17.76 12.04
N ALA A 130 7.93 -17.15 10.86
CA ALA A 130 7.78 -15.71 10.70
C ALA A 130 6.31 -15.26 10.67
N GLY A 131 5.40 -16.19 10.34
CA GLY A 131 3.97 -15.94 10.23
C GLY A 131 3.25 -17.02 9.43
N GLN A 132 2.09 -16.67 8.91
CA GLN A 132 1.26 -17.51 8.05
C GLN A 132 1.28 -16.97 6.62
N VAL A 133 1.20 -17.85 5.64
CA VAL A 133 1.02 -17.49 4.23
C VAL A 133 -0.12 -18.29 3.62
N ALA A 134 -0.95 -17.63 2.83
CA ALA A 134 -2.00 -18.24 2.02
C ALA A 134 -1.78 -17.87 0.55
N CYS A 135 -1.95 -18.85 -0.32
CA CYS A 135 -1.87 -18.70 -1.76
C CYS A 135 -3.20 -19.13 -2.38
N GLY A 136 -3.67 -18.37 -3.34
CA GLY A 136 -4.96 -18.65 -3.97
C GLY A 136 -5.25 -17.77 -5.16
N THR A 137 -6.51 -17.79 -5.55
CA THR A 137 -7.06 -16.89 -6.56
C THR A 137 -8.32 -16.24 -6.02
N TYR A 138 -8.48 -14.97 -6.34
CA TYR A 138 -9.71 -14.23 -6.13
C TYR A 138 -10.11 -13.56 -7.44
N GLN A 139 -11.35 -13.78 -7.88
CA GLN A 139 -11.77 -13.39 -9.23
C GLN A 139 -10.77 -13.90 -10.28
N ASP A 140 -10.24 -13.02 -11.14
CA ASP A 140 -9.33 -13.37 -12.24
C ASP A 140 -7.84 -13.13 -11.91
N GLY A 141 -7.46 -13.08 -10.62
CA GLY A 141 -6.09 -12.79 -10.19
C GLY A 141 -5.56 -13.81 -9.19
N ALA A 142 -4.28 -14.16 -9.32
CA ALA A 142 -3.56 -14.86 -8.27
C ALA A 142 -3.29 -13.91 -7.11
N GLU A 143 -3.41 -14.42 -5.88
CA GLU A 143 -3.17 -13.68 -4.64
C GLU A 143 -2.27 -14.44 -3.69
N ILE A 144 -1.41 -13.71 -3.00
CA ILE A 144 -0.67 -14.20 -1.84
C ILE A 144 -0.87 -13.23 -0.70
N ILE A 145 -1.32 -13.77 0.42
CA ILE A 145 -1.61 -13.03 1.64
C ILE A 145 -0.76 -13.64 2.75
N TRP A 146 -0.02 -12.82 3.48
CA TRP A 146 0.82 -13.33 4.57
C TRP A 146 0.89 -12.39 5.76
N THR A 147 1.20 -12.95 6.91
CA THR A 147 1.49 -12.20 8.14
C THR A 147 2.99 -12.18 8.41
N THR A 148 3.46 -11.08 8.99
CA THR A 148 4.76 -11.01 9.66
C THR A 148 4.47 -10.77 11.14
N ASP A 149 4.40 -11.86 11.90
CA ASP A 149 3.83 -11.87 13.26
C ASP A 149 4.62 -10.98 14.22
N ALA A 150 5.94 -11.01 14.17
CA ALA A 150 6.81 -10.17 15.02
C ALA A 150 6.65 -8.66 14.77
N LYS A 151 5.98 -8.27 13.68
CA LYS A 151 5.77 -6.87 13.26
C LYS A 151 4.30 -6.47 13.28
N ASN A 152 3.38 -7.39 13.56
CA ASN A 152 1.93 -7.19 13.43
C ASN A 152 1.52 -6.67 12.04
N VAL A 153 2.20 -7.15 10.98
CA VAL A 153 1.95 -6.71 9.60
C VAL A 153 1.22 -7.81 8.82
N LEU A 154 0.11 -7.43 8.19
CA LEU A 154 -0.57 -8.19 7.15
C LEU A 154 -0.19 -7.62 5.79
N SER A 155 0.22 -8.48 4.90
CA SER A 155 0.65 -8.13 3.55
C SER A 155 -0.14 -8.92 2.52
N TYR A 156 -0.33 -8.29 1.36
CA TYR A 156 -1.14 -8.80 0.28
C TYR A 156 -0.54 -8.38 -1.05
N ILE A 157 -0.42 -9.32 -1.98
CA ILE A 157 -0.04 -9.04 -3.36
C ILE A 157 -0.97 -9.75 -4.32
N ARG A 158 -1.22 -9.11 -5.48
CA ARG A 158 -2.09 -9.63 -6.53
C ARG A 158 -1.44 -9.53 -7.90
N ALA A 159 -1.53 -10.59 -8.68
CA ALA A 159 -1.18 -10.60 -10.10
C ALA A 159 -2.40 -10.32 -10.99
N SER A 160 -2.17 -9.94 -12.25
CA SER A 160 -3.20 -9.81 -13.28
C SER A 160 -3.61 -11.14 -13.92
N THR A 161 -2.94 -12.21 -13.56
CA THR A 161 -3.19 -13.57 -14.05
C THR A 161 -3.49 -14.51 -12.87
N THR A 162 -4.03 -15.68 -13.14
CA THR A 162 -4.29 -16.72 -12.13
C THR A 162 -3.07 -17.62 -11.84
N ASP A 163 -1.88 -17.24 -12.31
CA ASP A 163 -0.64 -18.02 -12.12
C ASP A 163 -0.09 -17.84 -10.70
N VAL A 164 -0.65 -18.59 -9.76
CA VAL A 164 -0.22 -18.60 -8.35
C VAL A 164 1.25 -19.04 -8.20
N PRO A 165 1.76 -20.06 -8.89
CA PRO A 165 3.17 -20.43 -8.84
C PRO A 165 4.12 -19.31 -9.20
N ALA A 166 3.85 -18.55 -10.27
CA ALA A 166 4.70 -17.43 -10.68
C ALA A 166 4.70 -16.31 -9.62
N LEU A 167 3.53 -15.94 -9.10
CA LEU A 167 3.41 -14.94 -8.04
C LEU A 167 4.10 -15.40 -6.76
N TYR A 168 4.03 -16.68 -6.41
CA TYR A 168 4.69 -17.26 -5.25
C TYR A 168 6.23 -17.20 -5.37
N GLN A 169 6.80 -17.48 -6.56
CA GLN A 169 8.23 -17.34 -6.80
C GLN A 169 8.70 -15.89 -6.64
N TRP A 170 7.91 -14.94 -7.14
CA TRP A 170 8.19 -13.53 -6.92
C TRP A 170 8.18 -13.19 -5.42
N TRP A 171 7.16 -13.61 -4.70
CA TRP A 171 7.05 -13.40 -3.25
C TRP A 171 8.23 -13.99 -2.48
N ARG A 172 8.66 -15.19 -2.80
CA ARG A 172 9.83 -15.85 -2.18
C ARG A 172 11.11 -15.03 -2.24
N THR A 173 11.25 -14.17 -3.25
CA THR A 173 12.43 -13.35 -3.49
C THR A 173 12.31 -11.94 -2.94
N ASN A 174 11.09 -11.44 -2.83
CA ASN A 174 10.81 -10.02 -2.62
C ASN A 174 9.88 -9.73 -1.43
N GLY A 175 9.15 -10.73 -0.92
CA GLY A 175 8.19 -10.63 0.18
C GLY A 175 8.79 -10.60 1.57
#